data_04aa6b21ba9a4dcecc0f93165ae5aeb9
#
_entry.id   04aa6b21ba9a4dcecc0f93165ae5aeb9
#
_cell.length_a   1.000
_cell.length_b   1.000
_cell.length_c   1.000
_cell.angle_alpha   90.00
_cell.angle_beta   90.00
_cell.angle_gamma   90.00
#
_symmetry.space_group_name_H-M   'P 1'
#
loop_
_entity.id
_entity.type
_entity.pdbx_description
1 polymer ?
#
loop_
_entity_poly.entity_id
_entity_poly.type
_entity_poly.pdbx_seq_one_letter_code
_entity_poly.pdbx_strand_id
1 'polypeptide(L)'
;MQIVSALFVENFEMRQAPGPSTRIDMTGGMFSQAAPSPAPVTVTPHLVALIYCPEEASGSGVFEVVFRRGASEDDEQVARNVSPFTVEPGKFTYRLVRGELEFDDYGQVFAHCRVDRGPWHLVPYTLLPPAP
;
A
#
# COMPACT_ATOMS: atom_id res chain seq x y z
N MET A 1 -11.43 -4.05 12.32
CA MET A 1 -11.21 -3.42 11.01
C MET A 1 -10.51 -4.38 10.08
N GLN A 2 -10.80 -4.25 8.79
CA GLN A 2 -10.33 -5.21 7.79
C GLN A 2 -9.76 -4.47 6.58
N ILE A 3 -8.57 -4.89 6.14
CA ILE A 3 -8.06 -4.47 4.84
C ILE A 3 -8.82 -5.24 3.78
N VAL A 4 -9.57 -4.52 2.95
CA VAL A 4 -10.38 -5.11 1.89
C VAL A 4 -9.54 -5.30 0.63
N SER A 5 -8.65 -4.34 0.37
CA SER A 5 -7.79 -4.36 -0.80
C SER A 5 -6.56 -3.49 -0.55
N ALA A 6 -5.44 -3.88 -1.12
CA ALA A 6 -4.22 -3.07 -1.14
C ALA A 6 -3.46 -3.35 -2.42
N LEU A 7 -3.05 -2.29 -3.12
CA LEU A 7 -2.27 -2.45 -4.34
C LEU A 7 -1.45 -1.19 -4.63
N PHE A 8 -0.39 -1.38 -5.42
CA PHE A 8 0.40 -0.26 -5.92
C PHE A 8 -0.29 0.35 -7.13
N VAL A 9 -0.28 1.69 -7.23
CA VAL A 9 -0.93 2.44 -8.31
C VAL A 9 -0.03 3.57 -8.80
N GLU A 10 -0.22 3.97 -10.05
CA GLU A 10 0.45 5.15 -10.59
C GLU A 10 -0.24 6.44 -10.14
N ASN A 11 -1.57 6.43 -10.12
CA ASN A 11 -2.35 7.61 -9.77
C ASN A 11 -3.60 7.23 -8.98
N PHE A 12 -4.05 8.17 -8.17
CA PHE A 12 -5.15 7.97 -7.25
C PHE A 12 -5.92 9.29 -7.13
N GLU A 13 -7.25 9.22 -7.19
CA GLU A 13 -8.11 10.39 -7.14
C GLU A 13 -9.43 10.08 -6.44
N MET A 14 -9.85 11.01 -5.58
CA MET A 14 -11.15 10.94 -4.91
C MET A 14 -12.13 11.85 -5.62
N ARG A 15 -13.36 11.39 -5.81
CA ARG A 15 -14.44 12.23 -6.35
C ARG A 15 -15.77 11.89 -5.70
N GLN A 16 -16.67 12.86 -5.70
CA GLN A 16 -18.03 12.64 -5.25
C GLN A 16 -18.91 12.12 -6.39
N ALA A 17 -19.85 11.24 -6.05
CA ALA A 17 -20.86 10.71 -6.94
C ALA A 17 -22.25 11.11 -6.43
N PRO A 18 -23.31 10.98 -7.26
CA PRO A 18 -24.67 11.29 -6.83
C PRO A 18 -25.07 10.52 -5.57
N GLY A 19 -25.91 11.16 -4.72
CA GLY A 19 -26.39 10.57 -3.48
C GLY A 19 -25.36 10.58 -2.36
N PRO A 20 -24.72 11.71 -2.08
CA PRO A 20 -23.46 11.97 -1.41
C PRO A 20 -22.62 10.71 -1.13
N SER A 21 -22.20 10.07 -2.19
CA SER A 21 -21.29 8.94 -2.12
C SER A 21 -19.91 9.30 -2.69
N THR A 22 -18.89 8.55 -2.30
CA THR A 22 -17.54 8.79 -2.74
C THR A 22 -17.07 7.69 -3.66
N ARG A 23 -16.30 8.06 -4.67
CA ARG A 23 -15.61 7.11 -5.57
C ARG A 23 -14.12 7.32 -5.48
N ILE A 24 -13.41 6.23 -5.63
CA ILE A 24 -11.95 6.22 -5.69
C ILE A 24 -11.58 5.79 -7.09
N ASP A 25 -10.91 6.67 -7.83
CA ASP A 25 -10.42 6.36 -9.16
C ASP A 25 -8.93 6.06 -9.04
N MET A 26 -8.53 4.87 -9.47
CA MET A 26 -7.15 4.41 -9.44
C MET A 26 -6.71 4.10 -10.86
N THR A 27 -5.55 4.61 -11.25
CA THR A 27 -4.98 4.39 -12.57
C THR A 27 -3.64 3.70 -12.44
N GLY A 28 -3.37 2.73 -13.33
CA GLY A 28 -2.10 2.05 -13.34
C GLY A 28 -1.86 1.20 -12.10
N GLY A 29 -2.81 0.33 -11.75
CA GLY A 29 -2.56 -0.71 -10.75
C GLY A 29 -1.43 -1.59 -11.23
N MET A 30 -0.40 -1.83 -10.38
CA MET A 30 0.80 -2.51 -10.82
C MET A 30 1.32 -3.50 -9.80
N PHE A 31 1.97 -4.56 -10.29
CA PHE A 31 2.76 -5.50 -9.49
C PHE A 31 4.23 -5.40 -9.82
N SER A 32 4.55 -4.71 -10.92
CA SER A 32 5.92 -4.56 -11.40
C SER A 32 6.08 -3.23 -12.11
N GLN A 33 7.31 -2.76 -12.17
CA GLN A 33 7.66 -1.51 -12.84
C GLN A 33 9.08 -1.62 -13.39
N ALA A 34 9.30 -1.11 -14.60
CA ALA A 34 10.64 -0.97 -15.13
C ALA A 34 11.38 0.13 -14.36
N ALA A 35 12.62 -0.12 -13.99
CA ALA A 35 13.43 0.87 -13.30
C ALA A 35 13.63 2.11 -14.18
N PRO A 36 13.57 3.32 -13.60
CA PRO A 36 13.77 4.55 -14.37
C PRO A 36 15.22 4.74 -14.80
N SER A 37 16.14 4.04 -14.16
CA SER A 37 17.58 4.07 -14.46
C SER A 37 18.20 2.76 -13.99
N PRO A 38 19.43 2.41 -14.46
CA PRO A 38 20.08 1.18 -13.98
C PRO A 38 20.30 1.17 -12.47
N ALA A 39 20.22 -0.03 -11.88
CA ALA A 39 20.50 -0.22 -10.45
C ALA A 39 21.97 0.11 -10.13
N PRO A 40 22.29 0.63 -8.93
CA PRO A 40 21.36 0.87 -7.82
C PRO A 40 20.44 2.06 -8.08
N VAL A 41 19.21 1.96 -7.61
CA VAL A 41 18.17 2.95 -7.88
C VAL A 41 17.17 2.99 -6.73
N THR A 42 16.61 4.18 -6.46
CA THR A 42 15.53 4.36 -5.51
C THR A 42 14.24 4.64 -6.28
N VAL A 43 13.18 3.90 -5.95
CA VAL A 43 11.85 4.12 -6.53
C VAL A 43 10.86 4.45 -5.43
N THR A 44 9.78 5.15 -5.79
CA THR A 44 8.81 5.64 -4.82
C THR A 44 7.38 5.28 -5.23
N PRO A 45 7.03 3.99 -5.26
CA PRO A 45 5.69 3.58 -5.64
C PRO A 45 4.67 4.00 -4.58
N HIS A 46 3.43 4.24 -5.02
CA HIS A 46 2.32 4.53 -4.14
C HIS A 46 1.51 3.27 -3.87
N LEU A 47 1.29 2.99 -2.59
CA LEU A 47 0.43 1.90 -2.14
C LEU A 47 -0.88 2.47 -1.62
N VAL A 48 -1.99 1.98 -2.15
CA VAL A 48 -3.34 2.35 -1.69
C VAL A 48 -3.94 1.16 -0.97
N ALA A 49 -4.42 1.37 0.25
CA ALA A 49 -5.15 0.38 1.01
C ALA A 49 -6.58 0.86 1.28
N LEU A 50 -7.54 -0.02 1.07
CA LEU A 50 -8.94 0.21 1.40
C LEU A 50 -9.27 -0.56 2.66
N ILE A 51 -9.82 0.13 3.66
CA ILE A 51 -10.08 -0.42 4.98
C ILE A 51 -11.55 -0.28 5.32
N TYR A 52 -12.18 -1.38 5.71
CA TYR A 52 -13.56 -1.40 6.19
C TYR A 52 -13.61 -1.38 7.71
N CYS A 53 -14.43 -0.51 8.26
CA CYS A 53 -14.69 -0.43 9.69
C CYS A 53 -16.08 -1.03 10.00
N PRO A 54 -16.16 -2.15 10.72
CA PRO A 54 -17.45 -2.69 11.14
C PRO A 54 -18.20 -1.73 12.04
N GLU A 55 -19.53 -1.82 12.07
CA GLU A 55 -20.37 -0.95 12.88
C GLU A 55 -20.08 -1.05 14.38
N GLU A 56 -19.63 -2.22 14.84
CA GLU A 56 -19.31 -2.46 16.25
C GLU A 56 -17.91 -2.03 16.66
N ALA A 57 -17.10 -1.58 15.73
CA ALA A 57 -15.73 -1.13 16.02
C ALA A 57 -15.72 0.35 16.44
N SER A 58 -14.63 0.77 17.10
CA SER A 58 -14.50 2.13 17.61
C SER A 58 -14.27 3.19 16.53
N GLY A 59 -13.82 2.80 15.36
CA GLY A 59 -13.48 3.73 14.30
C GLY A 59 -12.07 4.30 14.37
N SER A 60 -11.28 3.89 15.34
CA SER A 60 -9.87 4.30 15.45
C SER A 60 -8.96 3.12 15.13
N GLY A 61 -7.91 3.36 14.40
CA GLY A 61 -6.94 2.34 14.06
C GLY A 61 -5.60 2.90 13.65
N VAL A 62 -4.63 2.00 13.50
CA VAL A 62 -3.29 2.32 13.02
C VAL A 62 -2.98 1.43 11.84
N PHE A 63 -2.71 2.03 10.70
CA PHE A 63 -2.28 1.31 9.51
C PHE A 63 -0.75 1.26 9.48
N GLU A 64 -0.23 0.06 9.40
CA GLU A 64 1.21 -0.18 9.37
C GLU A 64 1.59 -0.87 8.06
N VAL A 65 2.63 -0.36 7.40
CA VAL A 65 3.23 -1.01 6.24
C VAL A 65 4.71 -1.21 6.52
N VAL A 66 5.15 -2.45 6.40
CA VAL A 66 6.56 -2.79 6.47
C VAL A 66 6.97 -3.36 5.13
N PHE A 67 7.88 -2.69 4.44
CA PHE A 67 8.41 -3.18 3.17
C PHE A 67 9.60 -4.09 3.47
N ARG A 68 9.51 -5.35 3.01
CA ARG A 68 10.55 -6.36 3.23
C ARG A 68 11.01 -6.98 1.92
N ARG A 69 12.23 -7.50 1.92
CA ARG A 69 12.79 -8.16 0.73
C ARG A 69 12.10 -9.46 0.37
N GLY A 70 11.26 -10.00 1.25
CA GLY A 70 10.53 -11.24 1.01
C GLY A 70 9.19 -11.28 1.73
N ALA A 71 8.49 -12.40 1.59
CA ALA A 71 7.15 -12.59 2.15
C ALA A 71 7.15 -12.92 3.64
N SER A 72 8.30 -13.27 4.22
CA SER A 72 8.41 -13.62 5.64
C SER A 72 8.60 -12.38 6.51
N GLU A 73 8.01 -12.40 7.71
CA GLU A 73 8.25 -11.36 8.71
C GLU A 73 9.71 -11.30 9.17
N ASP A 74 10.48 -12.35 8.90
CA ASP A 74 11.92 -12.41 9.23
C ASP A 74 12.79 -11.85 8.12
N ASP A 75 12.23 -11.55 6.96
CA ASP A 75 12.99 -10.98 5.86
C ASP A 75 13.38 -9.53 6.13
N GLU A 76 14.46 -9.11 5.51
CA GLU A 76 15.03 -7.77 5.70
C GLU A 76 14.02 -6.67 5.46
N GLN A 77 13.88 -5.79 6.45
CA GLN A 77 13.06 -4.59 6.33
C GLN A 77 13.84 -3.50 5.58
N VAL A 78 13.22 -2.91 4.56
CA VAL A 78 13.83 -1.83 3.77
C VAL A 78 13.17 -0.48 4.01
N ALA A 79 11.91 -0.47 4.47
CA ALA A 79 11.19 0.76 4.81
C ALA A 79 10.00 0.43 5.71
N ARG A 80 9.47 1.43 6.40
CA ARG A 80 8.30 1.26 7.27
C ARG A 80 7.52 2.56 7.32
N ASN A 81 6.19 2.44 7.35
CA ASN A 81 5.28 3.57 7.54
C ASN A 81 4.18 3.20 8.53
N VAL A 82 3.88 4.10 9.44
CA VAL A 82 2.81 3.94 10.43
C VAL A 82 1.91 5.15 10.34
N SER A 83 0.61 4.92 10.14
CA SER A 83 -0.37 5.97 9.90
C SER A 83 -1.62 5.74 10.76
N PRO A 84 -1.78 6.51 11.87
CA PRO A 84 -3.03 6.50 12.62
C PRO A 84 -4.16 7.08 11.76
N PHE A 85 -5.37 6.55 11.94
CA PHE A 85 -6.52 7.04 11.21
C PHE A 85 -7.80 6.87 12.02
N THR A 86 -8.84 7.60 11.62
CA THR A 86 -10.19 7.43 12.12
C THR A 86 -11.14 7.22 10.95
N VAL A 87 -12.18 6.43 11.17
CA VAL A 87 -13.21 6.17 10.19
C VAL A 87 -14.55 6.00 10.93
N GLU A 88 -15.61 6.48 10.33
CA GLU A 88 -16.94 6.31 10.90
C GLU A 88 -17.34 4.82 10.85
N PRO A 89 -17.79 4.22 11.97
CA PRO A 89 -18.21 2.81 11.96
C PRO A 89 -19.24 2.52 10.87
N GLY A 90 -19.10 1.37 10.23
CA GLY A 90 -19.90 0.95 9.10
C GLY A 90 -19.46 1.48 7.75
N LYS A 91 -18.37 2.26 7.71
CA LYS A 91 -17.88 2.88 6.48
C LYS A 91 -16.47 2.40 6.11
N PHE A 92 -16.05 2.81 4.92
CA PHE A 92 -14.71 2.58 4.41
C PHE A 92 -13.86 3.82 4.55
N THR A 93 -12.57 3.61 4.68
CA THR A 93 -11.57 4.65 4.52
C THR A 93 -10.43 4.11 3.64
N TYR A 94 -9.50 4.98 3.31
CA TYR A 94 -8.32 4.58 2.56
C TYR A 94 -7.07 5.12 3.23
N ARG A 95 -5.94 4.50 2.91
CA ARG A 95 -4.61 4.99 3.25
C ARG A 95 -3.75 4.96 2.01
N LEU A 96 -3.08 6.07 1.75
CA LEU A 96 -2.11 6.20 0.66
C LEU A 96 -0.73 6.29 1.30
N VAL A 97 0.14 5.35 0.94
CA VAL A 97 1.50 5.30 1.47
C VAL A 97 2.47 5.35 0.30
N ARG A 98 3.38 6.32 0.34
CA ARG A 98 4.47 6.39 -0.62
C ARG A 98 5.64 5.59 -0.08
N GLY A 99 5.98 4.50 -0.74
CA GLY A 99 7.18 3.74 -0.40
C GLY A 99 8.42 4.45 -0.92
N GLU A 100 9.50 4.44 -0.14
CA GLU A 100 10.80 4.88 -0.60
C GLU A 100 11.72 3.67 -0.55
N LEU A 101 11.92 3.04 -1.70
CA LEU A 101 12.53 1.72 -1.80
C LEU A 101 13.85 1.80 -2.55
N GLU A 102 14.93 1.45 -1.85
CA GLU A 102 16.27 1.36 -2.43
C GLU A 102 16.51 -0.05 -2.94
N PHE A 103 16.93 -0.15 -4.20
CA PHE A 103 17.29 -1.41 -4.84
C PHE A 103 18.75 -1.37 -5.27
N ASP A 104 19.54 -2.26 -4.72
CA ASP A 104 20.92 -2.46 -5.17
C ASP A 104 20.96 -3.21 -6.50
N ASP A 105 19.96 -4.07 -6.72
CA ASP A 105 19.76 -4.81 -7.95
C ASP A 105 18.25 -5.02 -8.14
N TYR A 106 17.85 -5.47 -9.31
CA TYR A 106 16.45 -5.72 -9.64
C TYR A 106 15.92 -6.88 -8.81
N GLY A 107 14.62 -6.89 -8.58
CA GLY A 107 14.02 -7.94 -7.79
C GLY A 107 12.75 -7.50 -7.10
N GLN A 108 12.39 -8.20 -6.04
CA GLN A 108 11.08 -8.11 -5.42
C GLN A 108 11.15 -7.56 -3.99
N VAL A 109 10.16 -6.73 -3.66
CA VAL A 109 9.89 -6.27 -2.31
C VAL A 109 8.42 -6.56 -2.03
N PHE A 110 8.11 -6.95 -0.81
CA PHE A 110 6.72 -7.16 -0.37
C PHE A 110 6.33 -6.09 0.63
N ALA A 111 5.19 -5.44 0.38
CA ALA A 111 4.56 -4.60 1.39
C ALA A 111 3.76 -5.50 2.32
N HIS A 112 4.13 -5.53 3.60
CA HIS A 112 3.40 -6.24 4.64
C HIS A 112 2.51 -5.20 5.32
N CYS A 113 1.20 -5.31 5.10
CA CYS A 113 0.23 -4.32 5.58
C CYS A 113 -0.66 -4.92 6.65
N ARG A 114 -0.96 -4.13 7.69
CA ARG A 114 -1.96 -4.53 8.69
C ARG A 114 -2.60 -3.32 9.35
N VAL A 115 -3.77 -3.54 9.92
CA VAL A 115 -4.44 -2.57 10.80
C VAL A 115 -4.27 -3.08 12.23
N ASP A 116 -3.80 -2.20 13.10
CA ASP A 116 -3.48 -2.50 14.50
C ASP A 116 -2.51 -3.68 14.57
N ARG A 117 -2.88 -4.75 15.26
CA ARG A 117 -2.07 -5.98 15.34
C ARG A 117 -2.75 -7.14 14.65
N GLY A 118 -3.55 -6.84 13.63
CA GLY A 118 -4.24 -7.84 12.84
C GLY A 118 -3.31 -8.62 11.91
N PRO A 119 -3.89 -9.50 11.10
CA PRO A 119 -3.10 -10.30 10.16
C PRO A 119 -2.45 -9.43 9.09
N TRP A 120 -1.27 -9.86 8.64
CA TRP A 120 -0.57 -9.20 7.55
C TRP A 120 -1.21 -9.50 6.20
N HIS A 121 -1.36 -8.47 5.41
CA HIS A 121 -1.79 -8.55 4.01
C HIS A 121 -0.57 -8.24 3.14
N LEU A 122 -0.18 -9.17 2.26
CA LEU A 122 1.04 -9.06 1.48
C LEU A 122 0.75 -8.51 0.08
N VAL A 123 1.53 -7.51 -0.34
CA VAL A 123 1.42 -6.95 -1.69
C VAL A 123 2.80 -6.95 -2.32
N PRO A 124 3.02 -7.77 -3.36
CA PRO A 124 4.32 -7.83 -4.02
C PRO A 124 4.55 -6.64 -4.95
N TYR A 125 5.81 -6.24 -5.05
CA TYR A 125 6.27 -5.25 -6.01
C TYR A 125 7.58 -5.73 -6.60
N THR A 126 7.65 -5.81 -7.92
CA THR A 126 8.85 -6.26 -8.62
C THR A 126 9.45 -5.12 -9.43
N LEU A 127 10.71 -4.82 -9.17
CA LEU A 127 11.47 -3.89 -9.99
C LEU A 127 12.16 -4.66 -11.10
N LEU A 128 11.84 -4.30 -12.34
CA LEU A 128 12.40 -4.89 -13.55
C LEU A 128 13.53 -4.02 -14.07
N PRO A 129 14.45 -4.57 -14.91
CA PRO A 129 15.46 -3.76 -15.58
C PRO A 129 14.82 -2.62 -16.37
N PRO A 130 15.58 -1.53 -16.62
CA PRO A 130 15.06 -0.43 -17.43
C PRO A 130 14.61 -0.91 -18.80
N ALA A 131 13.60 -0.25 -19.36
CA ALA A 131 13.16 -0.52 -20.73
C ALA A 131 14.29 -0.17 -21.70
N PRO A 132 14.43 -0.93 -22.82
CA PRO A 132 15.46 -0.67 -23.83
C PRO A 132 15.20 0.64 -24.59
#